data_5b70fc30f0c2e1f60b661ae930a0be3d
#
_entry.id   5b70fc30f0c2e1f60b661ae930a0be3d
#
_cell.length_a   1.000
_cell.length_b   1.000
_cell.length_c   1.000
_cell.angle_alpha   90.00
_cell.angle_beta   90.00
_cell.angle_gamma   90.00
#
_symmetry.space_group_name_H-M   'P 1'
#
loop_
_entity.id
_entity.type
_entity.pdbx_description
1 polymer ?
#
loop_
_entity_poly.entity_id
_entity_poly.type
_entity_poly.pdbx_seq_one_letter_code
_entity_poly.pdbx_strand_id
1 'polypeptide(L)'
;VTGGTHEEFREYVVARGPALLRAAYRLTGHASDAEDLLQAALVKTYLAWDRIQDRSALDCYVRRAMVNINISWWRRRKLEEYPSEEIPEPVLADGLAHLPEQVEQALDRLPARMRTAIVLRYYEDMSESEIATTLGISVGTVKSTVSRAMAKLRGDLVLAEPRPRHLEPQT
;
A
#
# COMPACT_ATOMS: atom_id res chain seq x y z
N VAL A 1 -11.13 26.07 23.35
CA VAL A 1 -11.73 25.17 22.35
C VAL A 1 -10.68 24.29 21.62
N THR A 2 -9.42 24.63 21.69
CA THR A 2 -8.33 23.93 20.96
C THR A 2 -7.90 22.60 21.62
N GLY A 3 -8.21 22.37 22.88
CA GLY A 3 -7.79 21.17 23.62
C GLY A 3 -8.50 19.88 23.19
N GLY A 4 -9.77 19.97 22.79
CA GLY A 4 -10.56 18.80 22.39
C GLY A 4 -10.10 18.21 21.04
N THR A 5 -9.77 19.05 20.08
CA THR A 5 -9.33 18.64 18.75
C THR A 5 -8.01 17.87 18.78
N HIS A 6 -7.07 18.29 19.60
CA HIS A 6 -5.79 17.60 19.76
C HIS A 6 -5.95 16.22 20.39
N GLU A 7 -6.81 16.11 21.41
CA GLU A 7 -7.03 14.84 22.10
C GLU A 7 -7.79 13.85 21.20
N GLU A 8 -8.84 14.29 20.51
CA GLU A 8 -9.55 13.46 19.53
C GLU A 8 -8.63 12.92 18.42
N PHE A 9 -7.76 13.79 17.88
CA PHE A 9 -6.81 13.37 16.86
C PHE A 9 -5.80 12.36 17.42
N ARG A 10 -5.30 12.58 18.62
CA ARG A 10 -4.36 11.68 19.29
C ARG A 10 -5.00 10.32 19.55
N GLU A 11 -6.22 10.28 20.04
CA GLU A 11 -6.99 9.04 20.26
C GLU A 11 -7.18 8.28 18.94
N TYR A 12 -7.51 8.99 17.87
CA TYR A 12 -7.62 8.41 16.53
C TYR A 12 -6.30 7.78 16.08
N VAL A 13 -5.19 8.50 16.21
CA VAL A 13 -3.86 7.99 15.80
C VAL A 13 -3.45 6.77 16.61
N VAL A 14 -3.71 6.76 17.91
CA VAL A 14 -3.41 5.59 18.78
C VAL A 14 -4.27 4.39 18.37
N ALA A 15 -5.56 4.59 18.14
CA ALA A 15 -6.48 3.51 17.83
C ALA A 15 -6.27 2.94 16.42
N ARG A 16 -6.01 3.78 15.43
CA ARG A 16 -5.95 3.40 14.00
C ARG A 16 -4.54 3.29 13.43
N GLY A 17 -3.54 3.84 14.11
CA GLY A 17 -2.15 3.89 13.67
C GLY A 17 -1.61 2.56 13.17
N PRO A 18 -1.73 1.45 13.91
CA PRO A 18 -1.24 0.15 13.45
C PRO A 18 -1.87 -0.31 12.13
N ALA A 19 -3.19 -0.15 11.96
CA ALA A 19 -3.88 -0.52 10.72
C ALA A 19 -3.49 0.37 9.54
N LEU A 20 -3.32 1.67 9.78
CA LEU A 20 -2.88 2.63 8.77
C LEU A 20 -1.41 2.40 8.37
N LEU A 21 -0.55 2.02 9.31
CA LEU A 21 0.84 1.68 9.03
C LEU A 21 0.93 0.43 8.14
N ARG A 22 0.11 -0.58 8.40
CA ARG A 22 0.00 -1.75 7.50
C ARG A 22 -0.41 -1.35 6.08
N ALA A 23 -1.38 -0.47 5.94
CA ALA A 23 -1.79 0.05 4.63
C ALA A 23 -0.66 0.83 3.94
N ALA A 24 0.06 1.67 4.67
CA ALA A 24 1.23 2.39 4.17
C ALA A 24 2.34 1.43 3.71
N TYR A 25 2.62 0.39 4.48
CA TYR A 25 3.61 -0.63 4.12
C TYR A 25 3.23 -1.37 2.82
N ARG A 26 1.97 -1.73 2.63
CA ARG A 26 1.50 -2.33 1.37
C ARG A 26 1.68 -1.41 0.17
N LEU A 27 1.58 -0.11 0.37
CA LEU A 27 1.78 0.88 -0.70
C LEU A 27 3.25 1.07 -1.05
N THR A 28 4.14 1.07 -0.07
CA THR A 28 5.55 1.41 -0.24
C THR A 28 6.47 0.20 -0.38
N GLY A 29 6.15 -0.89 0.29
CA GLY A 29 6.97 -2.10 0.36
C GLY A 29 8.19 -1.99 1.31
N HIS A 30 8.39 -0.84 1.97
CA HIS A 30 9.52 -0.59 2.88
C HIS A 30 9.03 0.05 4.17
N ALA A 31 9.57 -0.40 5.32
CA ALA A 31 9.12 0.07 6.63
C ALA A 31 9.37 1.56 6.85
N SER A 32 10.56 2.06 6.52
CA SER A 32 10.90 3.48 6.67
C SER A 32 10.02 4.38 5.79
N ASP A 33 9.81 3.99 4.53
CA ASP A 33 8.94 4.73 3.61
C ASP A 33 7.48 4.69 4.07
N ALA A 34 7.04 3.58 4.67
CA ALA A 34 5.70 3.44 5.22
C ALA A 34 5.46 4.38 6.41
N GLU A 35 6.42 4.46 7.32
CA GLU A 35 6.37 5.40 8.44
C GLU A 35 6.32 6.85 7.97
N ASP A 36 7.19 7.22 7.05
CA ASP A 36 7.23 8.56 6.47
C ASP A 36 5.93 8.90 5.74
N LEU A 37 5.39 7.95 4.99
CA LEU A 37 4.12 8.10 4.28
C LEU A 37 2.96 8.31 5.24
N LEU A 38 2.88 7.50 6.29
CA LEU A 38 1.84 7.63 7.31
C LEU A 38 1.95 8.98 8.04
N GLN A 39 3.16 9.37 8.45
CA GLN A 39 3.38 10.67 9.10
C GLN A 39 2.93 11.83 8.20
N ALA A 40 3.32 11.83 6.93
CA ALA A 40 2.91 12.87 5.99
C ALA A 40 1.39 12.93 5.80
N ALA A 41 0.73 11.77 5.73
CA ALA A 41 -0.72 11.70 5.61
C ALA A 41 -1.43 12.17 6.89
N LEU A 42 -0.91 11.82 8.06
CA LEU A 42 -1.46 12.27 9.35
C LEU A 42 -1.30 13.78 9.56
N VAL A 43 -0.18 14.37 9.18
CA VAL A 43 0.00 15.83 9.20
C VAL A 43 -1.03 16.51 8.31
N LYS A 44 -1.22 16.01 7.09
CA LYS A 44 -2.23 16.54 6.17
C LYS A 44 -3.65 16.40 6.72
N THR A 45 -3.95 15.29 7.36
CA THR A 45 -5.24 15.04 8.02
C THR A 45 -5.45 15.98 9.20
N TYR A 46 -4.43 16.19 10.02
CA TYR A 46 -4.48 17.11 11.15
C TYR A 46 -4.79 18.55 10.70
N LEU A 47 -4.12 19.02 9.65
CA LEU A 47 -4.38 20.35 9.09
C LEU A 47 -5.79 20.51 8.49
N ALA A 48 -6.42 19.39 8.11
CA ALA A 48 -7.78 19.37 7.59
C ALA A 48 -8.83 18.96 8.65
N TRP A 49 -8.41 18.70 9.89
CA TRP A 49 -9.26 18.10 10.93
C TRP A 49 -10.59 18.80 11.15
N ASP A 50 -10.58 20.11 11.23
CA ASP A 50 -11.79 20.91 11.45
C ASP A 50 -12.77 20.90 10.26
N ARG A 51 -12.28 20.52 9.07
CA ARG A 51 -13.09 20.43 7.85
C ARG A 51 -13.70 19.06 7.65
N ILE A 52 -13.14 18.03 8.32
CA ILE A 52 -13.64 16.66 8.23
C ILE A 52 -14.75 16.48 9.27
N GLN A 53 -15.99 16.75 8.84
CA GLN A 53 -17.15 16.67 9.74
C GLN A 53 -17.56 15.23 10.06
N ASP A 54 -17.40 14.31 9.11
CA ASP A 54 -17.72 12.91 9.30
C ASP A 54 -16.48 12.12 9.77
N ARG A 55 -16.42 11.86 11.07
CA ARG A 55 -15.33 11.08 11.69
C ARG A 55 -15.30 9.62 11.24
N SER A 56 -16.40 9.07 10.75
CA SER A 56 -16.45 7.71 10.21
C SER A 56 -15.67 7.60 8.89
N ALA A 57 -15.49 8.70 8.16
CA ALA A 57 -14.74 8.77 6.91
C ALA A 57 -13.24 9.03 7.09
N LEU A 58 -12.74 9.18 8.33
CA LEU A 58 -11.32 9.50 8.59
C LEU A 58 -10.36 8.49 8.01
N ASP A 59 -10.61 7.20 8.19
CA ASP A 59 -9.73 6.15 7.64
C ASP A 59 -9.64 6.25 6.11
N CYS A 60 -10.77 6.47 5.45
CA CYS A 60 -10.82 6.64 4.00
C CYS A 60 -10.04 7.90 3.56
N TYR A 61 -10.18 8.99 4.32
CA TYR A 61 -9.45 10.23 4.06
C TYR A 61 -7.94 10.03 4.18
N VAL A 62 -7.47 9.42 5.29
CA VAL A 62 -6.04 9.17 5.52
C VAL A 62 -5.46 8.26 4.44
N ARG A 63 -6.16 7.18 4.10
CA ARG A 63 -5.72 6.24 3.05
C ARG A 63 -5.63 6.91 1.68
N ARG A 64 -6.60 7.72 1.31
CA ARG A 64 -6.55 8.52 0.07
C ARG A 64 -5.41 9.53 0.10
N ALA A 65 -5.15 10.16 1.24
CA ALA A 65 -4.00 11.05 1.41
C ALA A 65 -2.67 10.29 1.22
N MET A 66 -2.52 9.10 1.82
CA MET A 66 -1.34 8.26 1.62
C MET A 66 -1.11 7.89 0.16
N VAL A 67 -2.16 7.47 -0.54
CA VAL A 67 -2.05 7.14 -1.97
C VAL A 67 -1.59 8.34 -2.80
N ASN A 68 -2.19 9.50 -2.59
CA ASN A 68 -1.85 10.72 -3.33
C ASN A 68 -0.41 11.18 -3.04
N ILE A 69 0.03 11.10 -1.79
CA ILE A 69 1.41 11.43 -1.40
C ILE A 69 2.39 10.44 -2.04
N ASN A 70 2.11 9.15 -1.98
CA ASN A 70 2.95 8.11 -2.56
C ASN A 70 3.11 8.27 -4.08
N ILE A 71 2.03 8.60 -4.79
CA ILE A 71 2.07 8.91 -6.22
C ILE A 71 2.93 10.15 -6.49
N SER A 72 2.79 11.19 -5.68
CA SER A 72 3.61 12.40 -5.78
C SER A 72 5.10 12.09 -5.60
N TRP A 73 5.44 11.21 -4.64
CA TRP A 73 6.83 10.76 -4.43
C TRP A 73 7.37 9.99 -5.62
N TRP A 74 6.59 9.13 -6.26
CA TRP A 74 7.01 8.43 -7.47
C TRP A 74 7.30 9.36 -8.62
N ARG A 75 6.43 10.35 -8.82
CA ARG A 75 6.62 11.35 -9.88
C ARG A 75 7.92 12.11 -9.68
N ARG A 76 8.26 12.48 -8.45
CA ARG A 76 9.54 13.12 -8.13
C ARG A 76 10.73 12.22 -8.36
N ARG A 77 10.70 10.97 -7.86
CA ARG A 77 11.79 10.00 -8.07
C ARG A 77 12.04 9.72 -9.54
N LYS A 78 11.00 9.66 -10.35
CA LYS A 78 11.09 9.46 -11.79
C LYS A 78 11.72 10.66 -12.52
N LEU A 79 11.56 11.87 -12.00
CA LEU A 79 12.16 13.08 -12.56
C LEU A 79 13.63 13.25 -12.16
N GLU A 80 14.04 12.68 -11.03
CA GLU A 80 15.39 12.77 -10.48
C GLU A 80 16.33 11.67 -10.96
N GLU A 81 15.97 10.86 -11.96
CA GLU A 81 16.76 9.79 -12.61
C GLU A 81 18.09 9.43 -11.89
N TYR A 82 17.99 8.81 -10.71
CA TYR A 82 19.08 8.03 -10.13
C TYR A 82 18.56 6.60 -9.93
N PRO A 83 19.19 5.59 -10.55
CA PRO A 83 18.93 4.22 -10.21
C PRO A 83 19.53 3.99 -8.82
N SER A 84 18.74 4.17 -7.80
CA SER A 84 19.08 3.68 -6.47
C SER A 84 18.78 2.19 -6.45
N GLU A 85 19.81 1.40 -6.73
CA GLU A 85 19.85 0.00 -6.33
C GLU A 85 19.97 -0.04 -4.80
N GLU A 86 18.92 0.36 -4.11
CA GLU A 86 18.76 0.00 -2.71
C GLU A 86 18.25 -1.43 -2.67
N ILE A 87 19.16 -2.32 -2.34
CA ILE A 87 18.83 -3.69 -1.93
C ILE A 87 17.89 -3.54 -0.72
N PRO A 88 16.64 -4.02 -0.79
CA PRO A 88 15.74 -3.95 0.36
C PRO A 88 16.33 -4.79 1.49
N GLU A 89 16.69 -4.16 2.60
CA GLU A 89 16.92 -4.90 3.82
C GLU A 89 15.60 -5.56 4.24
N PRO A 90 15.60 -6.86 4.53
CA PRO A 90 14.41 -7.54 5.02
C PRO A 90 14.11 -6.99 6.41
N VAL A 91 13.17 -6.06 6.49
CA VAL A 91 12.65 -5.62 7.77
C VAL A 91 11.70 -6.69 8.26
N LEU A 92 12.13 -7.37 9.33
CA LEU A 92 11.27 -8.24 10.13
C LEU A 92 10.19 -7.37 10.79
N ALA A 93 9.09 -7.15 10.09
CA ALA A 93 7.92 -6.48 10.62
C ALA A 93 7.08 -7.50 11.39
N ASP A 94 7.51 -7.81 12.61
CA ASP A 94 6.68 -8.52 13.57
C ASP A 94 5.38 -7.74 13.76
N GLY A 95 4.28 -8.31 13.31
CA GLY A 95 2.91 -7.81 13.56
C GLY A 95 2.21 -7.08 12.42
N LEU A 96 2.83 -6.86 11.27
CA LEU A 96 2.19 -6.20 10.12
C LEU A 96 1.52 -7.16 9.13
N ALA A 97 1.83 -8.44 9.20
CA ALA A 97 1.41 -9.43 8.22
C ALA A 97 0.17 -10.21 8.67
N HIS A 98 -0.93 -10.03 7.96
CA HIS A 98 -2.03 -10.98 7.92
C HIS A 98 -2.07 -11.78 6.61
N LEU A 99 -1.07 -11.59 5.76
CA LEU A 99 -0.91 -12.33 4.52
C LEU A 99 0.13 -13.44 4.67
N PRO A 100 -0.02 -14.54 3.96
CA PRO A 100 1.06 -15.51 3.81
C PRO A 100 2.32 -14.80 3.29
N GLU A 101 3.47 -15.09 3.87
CA GLU A 101 4.76 -14.48 3.52
C GLU A 101 5.03 -14.51 2.01
N GLN A 102 4.65 -15.60 1.34
CA GLN A 102 4.80 -15.78 -0.09
C GLN A 102 4.02 -14.72 -0.89
N VAL A 103 2.84 -14.34 -0.42
CA VAL A 103 2.02 -13.30 -1.06
C VAL A 103 2.63 -11.92 -0.87
N GLU A 104 3.15 -11.63 0.31
CA GLU A 104 3.85 -10.38 0.58
C GLU A 104 5.11 -10.25 -0.29
N GLN A 105 5.93 -11.29 -0.34
CA GLN A 105 7.10 -11.31 -1.22
C GLN A 105 6.74 -11.16 -2.69
N ALA A 106 5.65 -11.77 -3.15
CA ALA A 106 5.19 -11.61 -4.53
C ALA A 106 4.70 -10.19 -4.81
N LEU A 107 4.02 -9.55 -3.85
CA LEU A 107 3.61 -8.14 -3.96
C LEU A 107 4.83 -7.20 -4.01
N ASP A 108 5.86 -7.47 -3.22
CA ASP A 108 7.09 -6.66 -3.18
C ASP A 108 7.86 -6.72 -4.51
N ARG A 109 7.78 -7.82 -5.24
CA ARG A 109 8.39 -7.97 -6.57
C ARG A 109 7.62 -7.27 -7.68
N LEU A 110 6.38 -6.85 -7.43
CA LEU A 110 5.63 -6.10 -8.43
C LEU A 110 6.24 -4.70 -8.63
N PRO A 111 6.27 -4.20 -9.87
CA PRO A 111 6.50 -2.78 -10.11
C PRO A 111 5.54 -1.94 -9.26
N ALA A 112 6.04 -0.83 -8.73
CA ALA A 112 5.29 0.01 -7.78
C ALA A 112 3.87 0.37 -8.28
N ARG A 113 3.71 0.66 -9.56
CA ARG A 113 2.43 1.00 -10.17
C ARG A 113 1.43 -0.16 -10.17
N MET A 114 1.91 -1.37 -10.40
CA MET A 114 1.11 -2.59 -10.37
C MET A 114 0.70 -2.93 -8.93
N ARG A 115 1.64 -2.83 -8.00
CA ARG A 115 1.39 -3.06 -6.57
C ARG A 115 0.31 -2.11 -6.06
N THR A 116 0.42 -0.82 -6.34
CA THR A 116 -0.59 0.15 -5.94
C THR A 116 -1.96 -0.17 -6.51
N ALA A 117 -2.06 -0.51 -7.78
CA ALA A 117 -3.35 -0.87 -8.38
C ALA A 117 -4.00 -2.08 -7.68
N ILE A 118 -3.22 -3.09 -7.34
CA ILE A 118 -3.68 -4.27 -6.58
C ILE A 118 -4.13 -3.88 -5.17
N VAL A 119 -3.32 -3.10 -4.46
CA VAL A 119 -3.65 -2.65 -3.10
C VAL A 119 -4.95 -1.84 -3.10
N LEU A 120 -5.10 -0.89 -3.99
CA LEU A 120 -6.31 -0.08 -4.09
C LEU A 120 -7.54 -0.91 -4.44
N ARG A 121 -7.38 -1.90 -5.30
CA ARG A 121 -8.50 -2.73 -5.76
C ARG A 121 -8.97 -3.74 -4.72
N TYR A 122 -8.03 -4.42 -4.04
CA TYR A 122 -8.33 -5.59 -3.20
C TYR A 122 -8.21 -5.34 -1.70
N TYR A 123 -7.42 -4.36 -1.27
CA TYR A 123 -7.28 -4.01 0.15
C TYR A 123 -8.07 -2.78 0.55
N GLU A 124 -8.18 -1.81 -0.35
CA GLU A 124 -8.93 -0.57 -0.11
C GLU A 124 -10.33 -0.60 -0.74
N ASP A 125 -10.71 -1.70 -1.36
CA ASP A 125 -12.03 -1.93 -1.98
C ASP A 125 -12.48 -0.81 -2.94
N MET A 126 -11.52 -0.17 -3.62
CA MET A 126 -11.84 0.90 -4.56
C MET A 126 -12.33 0.33 -5.89
N SER A 127 -13.31 0.98 -6.47
CA SER A 127 -13.75 0.70 -7.83
C SER A 127 -12.68 1.12 -8.86
N GLU A 128 -12.73 0.57 -10.04
CA GLU A 128 -11.81 0.93 -11.13
C GLU A 128 -11.90 2.42 -11.49
N SER A 129 -13.08 3.01 -11.40
CA SER A 129 -13.28 4.44 -11.60
C SER A 129 -12.63 5.30 -10.53
N GLU A 130 -12.72 4.89 -9.27
CA GLU A 130 -12.07 5.59 -8.16
C GLU A 130 -10.55 5.48 -8.25
N ILE A 131 -10.04 4.30 -8.62
CA ILE A 131 -8.61 4.08 -8.86
C ILE A 131 -8.14 4.97 -10.02
N ALA A 132 -8.88 5.00 -11.13
CA ALA A 132 -8.57 5.83 -12.29
C ALA A 132 -8.46 7.31 -11.92
N THR A 133 -9.43 7.82 -11.16
CA THR A 133 -9.44 9.20 -10.67
C THR A 133 -8.26 9.45 -9.73
N THR A 134 -8.00 8.54 -8.79
CA THR A 134 -6.93 8.69 -7.80
C THR A 134 -5.54 8.66 -8.45
N LEU A 135 -5.34 7.75 -9.42
CA LEU A 135 -4.06 7.62 -10.12
C LEU A 135 -3.88 8.60 -11.29
N GLY A 136 -4.95 9.30 -11.72
CA GLY A 136 -4.93 10.18 -12.87
C GLY A 136 -4.71 9.44 -14.19
N ILE A 137 -5.29 8.26 -14.36
CA ILE A 137 -5.21 7.40 -15.54
C ILE A 137 -6.61 6.99 -16.00
N SER A 138 -6.72 6.40 -17.20
CA SER A 138 -8.00 5.90 -17.68
C SER A 138 -8.43 4.61 -16.99
N VAL A 139 -9.74 4.35 -16.94
CA VAL A 139 -10.30 3.08 -16.42
C VAL A 139 -9.75 1.88 -17.20
N GLY A 140 -9.57 2.00 -18.52
CA GLY A 140 -8.95 0.97 -19.33
C GLY A 140 -7.52 0.66 -18.91
N THR A 141 -6.74 1.68 -18.55
CA THR A 141 -5.38 1.52 -18.02
C THR A 141 -5.40 0.83 -16.65
N VAL A 142 -6.35 1.15 -15.78
CA VAL A 142 -6.53 0.46 -14.49
C VAL A 142 -6.78 -1.03 -14.72
N LYS A 143 -7.75 -1.37 -15.57
CA LYS A 143 -8.08 -2.77 -15.91
C LYS A 143 -6.87 -3.55 -16.42
N SER A 144 -6.15 -2.99 -17.38
CA SER A 144 -4.95 -3.64 -17.93
C SER A 144 -3.82 -3.77 -16.93
N THR A 145 -3.63 -2.77 -16.06
CA THR A 145 -2.61 -2.80 -15.00
C THR A 145 -2.93 -3.87 -13.95
N VAL A 146 -4.16 -3.93 -13.47
CA VAL A 146 -4.62 -4.95 -12.51
C VAL A 146 -4.49 -6.35 -13.12
N SER A 147 -4.93 -6.53 -14.37
CA SER A 147 -4.84 -7.82 -15.06
C SER A 147 -3.39 -8.31 -15.18
N ARG A 148 -2.47 -7.44 -15.60
CA ARG A 148 -1.04 -7.77 -15.70
C ARG A 148 -0.42 -8.05 -14.34
N ALA A 149 -0.78 -7.28 -13.32
CA ALA A 149 -0.31 -7.49 -11.96
C ALA A 149 -0.75 -8.85 -11.41
N MET A 150 -2.02 -9.20 -11.62
CA MET A 150 -2.56 -10.51 -11.21
C MET A 150 -1.89 -11.67 -11.93
N ALA A 151 -1.58 -11.52 -13.21
CA ALA A 151 -0.83 -12.53 -13.97
C ALA A 151 0.58 -12.75 -13.40
N LYS A 152 1.29 -11.67 -13.05
CA LYS A 152 2.59 -11.75 -12.40
C LYS A 152 2.52 -12.42 -11.03
N LEU A 153 1.57 -12.02 -10.19
CA LEU A 153 1.37 -12.63 -8.87
C LEU A 153 1.10 -14.12 -8.96
N ARG A 154 0.24 -14.55 -9.87
CA ARG A 154 -0.02 -15.99 -10.10
C ARG A 154 1.23 -16.74 -10.54
N GLY A 155 2.03 -16.15 -11.44
CA GLY A 155 3.29 -16.74 -11.88
C GLY A 155 4.27 -16.91 -10.73
N ASP A 156 4.45 -15.89 -9.91
CA ASP A 156 5.35 -15.92 -8.76
C ASP A 156 4.89 -16.92 -7.69
N LEU A 157 3.60 -17.00 -7.41
CA LEU A 157 3.03 -17.94 -6.43
C LEU A 157 3.12 -19.39 -6.89
N VAL A 158 2.90 -19.66 -8.17
CA VAL A 158 3.06 -21.02 -8.74
C VAL A 158 4.52 -21.47 -8.69
N LEU A 159 5.48 -20.57 -8.89
CA LEU A 159 6.90 -20.88 -8.80
C LEU A 159 7.36 -21.08 -7.35
N ALA A 160 6.66 -20.51 -6.37
CA ALA A 160 6.95 -20.65 -4.95
C ALA A 160 6.38 -21.95 -4.34
N GLU A 161 5.42 -22.61 -5.01
CA GLU A 161 4.95 -23.92 -4.56
C GLU A 161 6.05 -24.97 -4.73
N PRO A 162 6.39 -25.73 -3.66
CA PRO A 162 7.33 -26.83 -3.80
C PRO A 162 6.75 -27.83 -4.79
N ARG A 163 7.47 -28.10 -5.89
CA ARG A 163 7.08 -29.15 -6.83
C ARG A 163 6.84 -30.43 -6.04
N PRO A 164 5.70 -31.12 -6.22
CA PRO A 164 5.49 -32.41 -5.58
C PRO A 164 6.66 -33.31 -5.98
N ARG A 165 7.39 -33.83 -5.00
CA ARG A 165 8.43 -34.82 -5.23
C ARG A 165 7.74 -35.99 -5.92
N HIS A 166 8.06 -36.23 -7.17
CA HIS A 166 7.68 -37.47 -7.82
C HIS A 166 8.19 -38.61 -6.94
N LEU A 167 7.26 -39.34 -6.35
CA LEU A 167 7.57 -40.62 -5.74
C LEU A 167 8.10 -41.51 -6.88
N GLU A 168 9.41 -41.71 -6.90
CA GLU A 168 9.99 -42.73 -7.77
C GLU A 168 9.38 -44.08 -7.36
N PRO A 169 8.88 -44.86 -8.30
CA PRO A 169 8.40 -46.20 -7.97
C PRO A 169 9.62 -47.04 -7.55
N GLN A 170 9.61 -47.50 -6.31
CA GLN A 170 10.56 -48.46 -5.85
C GLN A 170 10.29 -49.76 -6.59
N THR A 171 11.28 -50.20 -7.39
CA THR A 171 11.35 -51.50 -8.01
C THR A 171 11.94 -52.48 -7.02
#